data_ac16e07108376da06cb85a40c6d53bcb
#
_entry.id   ac16e07108376da06cb85a40c6d53bcb
#
_cell.length_a   1.000
_cell.length_b   1.000
_cell.length_c   1.000
_cell.angle_alpha   90.00
_cell.angle_beta   90.00
_cell.angle_gamma   90.00
#
_symmetry.space_group_name_H-M   'P 1'
#
loop_
_entity.id
_entity.type
_entity.pdbx_description
1 polymer ?
#
loop_
_entity_poly.entity_id
_entity_poly.type
_entity_poly.pdbx_seq_one_letter_code
_entity_poly.pdbx_strand_id
1 'polypeptide(L)'
;MICIDSEHYKEKRCTRESLISDVIGEGNVIDSFFVNRGHKDGPEIHSITDTGIILIHNQKSGKMVTKLIARPGQIARYYLAEGRIAPQSIVNIAREHQKKGYNHI
;
A
#
# COMPACT_ATOMS: atom_id res chain seq x y z
N MET A 1 -0.86 -11.63 -15.50
CA MET A 1 0.55 -11.22 -15.78
C MET A 1 1.50 -12.36 -15.54
N ILE A 2 2.44 -12.56 -16.45
CA ILE A 2 3.46 -13.60 -16.29
C ILE A 2 4.76 -12.96 -15.83
N CYS A 3 5.27 -13.41 -14.68
CA CYS A 3 6.58 -13.03 -14.19
C CYS A 3 7.62 -14.02 -14.69
N ILE A 4 8.52 -13.55 -15.54
CA ILE A 4 9.59 -14.39 -16.10
C ILE A 4 10.84 -14.38 -15.24
N ASP A 5 10.89 -13.53 -14.23
CA ASP A 5 12.04 -13.40 -13.36
C ASP A 5 11.95 -14.43 -12.24
N SER A 6 13.00 -15.21 -12.06
CA SER A 6 13.01 -16.30 -11.08
C SER A 6 13.43 -15.89 -9.67
N GLU A 7 13.78 -14.65 -9.44
CA GLU A 7 14.15 -14.20 -8.11
C GLU A 7 12.91 -14.15 -7.20
N HIS A 8 13.04 -14.75 -6.02
CA HIS A 8 11.91 -14.96 -5.11
C HIS A 8 11.15 -13.67 -4.76
N TYR A 9 11.84 -12.59 -4.42
CA TYR A 9 11.17 -11.34 -4.07
C TYR A 9 10.49 -10.68 -5.25
N LYS A 10 11.05 -10.86 -6.45
CA LYS A 10 10.45 -10.33 -7.68
C LYS A 10 9.17 -11.07 -8.04
N GLU A 11 9.15 -12.39 -7.83
CA GLU A 11 7.95 -13.19 -8.01
C GLU A 11 6.83 -12.73 -7.09
N LYS A 12 7.13 -12.49 -5.82
CA LYS A 12 6.15 -11.98 -4.86
C LYS A 12 5.64 -10.60 -5.26
N ARG A 13 6.52 -9.73 -5.69
CA ARG A 13 6.16 -8.39 -6.13
C ARG A 13 5.25 -8.43 -7.35
N CYS A 14 5.58 -9.26 -8.33
CA CYS A 14 4.76 -9.42 -9.53
C CYS A 14 3.38 -9.95 -9.18
N THR A 15 3.29 -10.95 -8.31
CA THR A 15 2.02 -11.50 -7.85
C THR A 15 1.18 -10.44 -7.13
N ARG A 16 1.81 -9.63 -6.30
CA ARG A 16 1.12 -8.55 -5.61
C ARG A 16 0.57 -7.50 -6.58
N GLU A 17 1.38 -7.10 -7.56
CA GLU A 17 0.95 -6.12 -8.57
C GLU A 17 -0.21 -6.67 -9.41
N SER A 18 -0.15 -7.94 -9.79
CA SER A 18 -1.23 -8.60 -10.52
C SER A 18 -2.51 -8.65 -9.68
N LEU A 19 -2.37 -8.96 -8.39
CA LEU A 19 -3.52 -9.02 -7.48
C LEU A 19 -4.18 -7.64 -7.35
N ILE A 20 -3.36 -6.59 -7.25
CA ILE A 20 -3.88 -5.22 -7.17
C ILE A 20 -4.59 -4.84 -8.47
N SER A 21 -3.96 -5.07 -9.63
CA SER A 21 -4.52 -4.63 -10.91
C SER A 21 -5.71 -5.46 -11.36
N ASP A 22 -5.71 -6.77 -11.10
CA ASP A 22 -6.67 -7.69 -11.72
C ASP A 22 -7.81 -8.13 -10.78
N VAL A 23 -7.62 -8.04 -9.48
CA VAL A 23 -8.58 -8.54 -8.49
C VAL A 23 -9.12 -7.44 -7.60
N ILE A 24 -8.22 -6.73 -6.90
CA ILE A 24 -8.63 -5.73 -5.90
C ILE A 24 -9.02 -4.41 -6.55
N GLY A 25 -8.24 -3.96 -7.51
CA GLY A 25 -8.34 -2.62 -8.07
C GLY A 25 -7.59 -1.61 -7.21
N GLU A 26 -6.89 -0.68 -7.85
CA GLU A 26 -6.14 0.35 -7.15
C GLU A 26 -7.04 1.29 -6.37
N GLY A 27 -8.22 1.60 -6.92
CA GLY A 27 -9.18 2.51 -6.29
C GLY A 27 -8.78 3.97 -6.37
N ASN A 28 -9.43 4.78 -5.55
CA ASN A 28 -9.19 6.22 -5.49
C ASN A 28 -8.53 6.59 -4.16
N VAL A 29 -7.57 7.51 -4.22
CA VAL A 29 -6.89 8.01 -3.01
C VAL A 29 -7.89 8.74 -2.12
N ILE A 30 -7.93 8.37 -0.84
CA ILE A 30 -8.77 9.03 0.16
C ILE A 30 -7.96 9.89 1.12
N ASP A 31 -6.72 9.51 1.40
CA ASP A 31 -5.80 10.26 2.27
C ASP A 31 -4.37 10.03 1.85
N SER A 32 -3.51 11.01 2.13
CA SER A 32 -2.08 10.93 1.87
C SER A 32 -1.30 11.37 3.11
N PHE A 33 -0.17 10.70 3.35
CA PHE A 33 0.66 10.95 4.52
C PHE A 33 2.10 11.18 4.10
N PHE A 34 2.70 12.22 4.66
CA PHE A 34 4.12 12.51 4.49
C PHE A 34 4.92 11.60 5.41
N VAL A 35 5.86 10.86 4.85
CA VAL A 35 6.70 9.92 5.60
C VAL A 35 8.15 10.26 5.37
N ASN A 36 8.84 10.67 6.44
CA ASN A 36 10.26 10.98 6.39
C ASN A 36 11.01 10.08 7.37
N ARG A 37 11.67 9.06 6.83
CA ARG A 37 12.45 8.08 7.61
C ARG A 37 13.95 8.28 7.46
N GLY A 38 14.38 9.42 6.91
CA GLY A 38 15.79 9.68 6.70
C GLY A 38 16.43 8.89 5.57
N HIS A 39 15.64 8.40 4.61
CA HIS A 39 16.19 7.74 3.44
C HIS A 39 16.99 8.72 2.59
N LYS A 40 18.04 8.24 1.96
CA LYS A 40 18.90 9.09 1.12
C LYS A 40 18.15 9.69 -0.07
N ASP A 41 17.12 9.03 -0.56
CA ASP A 41 16.29 9.51 -1.67
C ASP A 41 15.23 10.52 -1.23
N GLY A 42 15.18 10.82 0.05
CA GLY A 42 14.28 11.81 0.63
C GLY A 42 12.95 11.24 1.11
N PRO A 43 12.03 12.13 1.51
CA PRO A 43 10.72 11.72 2.03
C PRO A 43 9.85 11.06 0.98
N GLU A 44 8.84 10.34 1.45
CA GLU A 44 7.84 9.67 0.63
C GLU A 44 6.45 10.16 0.96
N ILE A 45 5.54 10.03 0.00
CA ILE A 45 4.11 10.22 0.23
C ILE A 45 3.47 8.83 0.17
N HIS A 46 2.80 8.45 1.24
CA HIS A 46 2.05 7.20 1.33
C HIS A 46 0.57 7.54 1.24
N SER A 47 -0.07 7.13 0.15
CA SER A 47 -1.48 7.42 -0.12
C SER A 47 -2.32 6.17 0.08
N ILE A 48 -3.40 6.28 0.83
CA ILE A 48 -4.32 5.18 1.08
C ILE A 48 -5.51 5.32 0.15
N THR A 49 -5.90 4.22 -0.50
CA THR A 49 -7.04 4.20 -1.41
C THR A 49 -8.27 3.57 -0.76
N ASP A 50 -9.43 3.79 -1.37
CA ASP A 50 -10.69 3.24 -0.90
C ASP A 50 -10.81 1.72 -1.07
N THR A 51 -9.86 1.09 -1.75
CA THR A 51 -9.78 -0.37 -1.88
C THR A 51 -8.74 -0.99 -0.95
N GLY A 52 -8.14 -0.19 -0.04
CA GLY A 52 -7.15 -0.67 0.91
C GLY A 52 -5.77 -0.88 0.33
N ILE A 53 -5.41 -0.10 -0.67
CA ILE A 53 -4.07 -0.13 -1.27
C ILE A 53 -3.29 1.08 -0.77
N ILE A 54 -1.99 0.90 -0.53
CA ILE A 54 -1.09 2.00 -0.19
C ILE A 54 -0.18 2.23 -1.38
N LEU A 55 -0.23 3.46 -1.91
CA LEU A 55 0.61 3.90 -3.03
C LEU A 55 1.75 4.73 -2.44
N ILE A 56 2.98 4.32 -2.69
CA ILE A 56 4.16 5.01 -2.16
C ILE A 56 4.88 5.70 -3.30
N HIS A 57 5.00 7.03 -3.21
CA HIS A 57 5.71 7.86 -4.17
C HIS A 57 6.87 8.57 -3.50
N ASN A 58 7.95 8.78 -4.25
CA ASN A 58 9.01 9.67 -3.80
C ASN A 58 8.47 11.11 -3.83
N GLN A 59 8.61 11.84 -2.74
CA GLN A 59 8.04 13.18 -2.59
C GLN A 59 8.71 14.19 -3.55
N LYS A 60 10.01 14.06 -3.79
CA LYS A 60 10.76 15.00 -4.61
C LYS A 60 10.53 14.74 -6.11
N SER A 61 10.60 13.49 -6.54
CA SER A 61 10.49 13.14 -7.96
C SER A 61 9.07 12.86 -8.42
N GLY A 62 8.17 12.55 -7.48
CA GLY A 62 6.81 12.11 -7.79
C GLY A 62 6.73 10.70 -8.36
N LYS A 63 7.86 10.00 -8.46
CA LYS A 63 7.88 8.65 -9.03
C LYS A 63 7.32 7.62 -8.06
N MET A 64 6.60 6.65 -8.61
CA MET A 64 6.09 5.52 -7.85
C MET A 64 7.25 4.67 -7.34
N VAL A 65 7.27 4.42 -6.03
CA VAL A 65 8.24 3.52 -5.40
C VAL A 65 7.68 2.11 -5.37
N THR A 66 6.47 1.94 -4.82
CA THR A 66 5.79 0.65 -4.75
C THR A 66 4.32 0.81 -4.39
N LYS A 67 3.59 -0.30 -4.50
CA LYS A 67 2.19 -0.41 -4.06
C LYS A 67 2.11 -1.55 -3.07
N LEU A 68 1.37 -1.37 -2.01
CA LEU A 68 1.18 -2.37 -0.95
C LEU A 68 -0.30 -2.65 -0.74
N ILE A 69 -0.60 -3.88 -0.38
CA ILE A 69 -1.95 -4.25 0.07
C ILE A 69 -1.96 -4.03 1.59
N ALA A 70 -2.75 -3.06 2.03
CA ALA A 70 -2.69 -2.59 3.42
C ALA A 70 -3.16 -3.63 4.42
N ARG A 71 -2.52 -3.62 5.59
CA ARG A 71 -2.98 -4.36 6.77
C ARG A 71 -3.74 -3.42 7.69
N PRO A 72 -4.70 -3.92 8.49
CA PRO A 72 -5.48 -3.05 9.37
C PRO A 72 -4.62 -2.20 10.31
N GLY A 73 -3.62 -2.79 10.96
CA GLY A 73 -2.74 -2.08 11.86
C GLY A 73 -1.87 -1.04 11.16
N GLN A 74 -1.51 -1.28 9.92
CA GLN A 74 -0.73 -0.35 9.11
C GLN A 74 -1.53 0.92 8.82
N ILE A 75 -2.78 0.77 8.43
CA ILE A 75 -3.69 1.91 8.22
C ILE A 75 -3.87 2.69 9.51
N ALA A 76 -4.15 2.00 10.61
CA ALA A 76 -4.34 2.65 11.90
C ALA A 76 -3.13 3.52 12.30
N ARG A 77 -1.92 3.03 12.07
CA ARG A 77 -0.70 3.76 12.43
C ARG A 77 -0.53 5.06 11.67
N TYR A 78 -0.89 5.11 10.39
CA TYR A 78 -0.81 6.37 9.63
C TYR A 78 -1.68 7.44 10.25
N TYR A 79 -2.92 7.09 10.57
CA TYR A 79 -3.87 8.04 11.15
C TYR A 79 -3.50 8.45 12.57
N LEU A 80 -3.06 7.48 13.39
CA LEU A 80 -2.64 7.76 14.75
C LEU A 80 -1.44 8.71 14.82
N ALA A 81 -0.51 8.61 13.88
CA ALA A 81 0.63 9.50 13.80
C ALA A 81 0.21 10.96 13.63
N GLU A 82 -0.98 11.21 13.09
CA GLU A 82 -1.57 12.54 12.95
C GLU A 82 -2.63 12.85 14.01
N GLY A 83 -2.76 12.00 15.03
CA GLY A 83 -3.78 12.17 16.06
C GLY A 83 -5.20 11.94 15.56
N ARG A 84 -5.37 11.16 14.52
CA ARG A 84 -6.66 10.88 13.87
C ARG A 84 -7.06 9.42 14.03
N ILE A 85 -8.33 9.14 13.84
CA ILE A 85 -8.86 7.77 13.84
C ILE A 85 -9.07 7.35 12.38
N ALA A 86 -8.57 6.16 12.04
CA ALA A 86 -8.72 5.62 10.69
C ALA A 86 -10.19 5.35 10.36
N PRO A 87 -10.64 5.61 9.12
CA PRO A 87 -12.00 5.26 8.71
C PRO A 87 -12.24 3.77 8.87
N GLN A 88 -13.30 3.41 9.58
CA GLN A 88 -13.60 2.00 9.87
C GLN A 88 -13.83 1.19 8.60
N SER A 89 -14.42 1.80 7.58
CA SER A 89 -14.68 1.14 6.29
C SER A 89 -13.37 0.64 5.66
N ILE A 90 -12.32 1.44 5.69
CA ILE A 90 -11.03 1.07 5.11
C ILE A 90 -10.33 0.02 5.96
N VAL A 91 -10.41 0.14 7.28
CA VAL A 91 -9.87 -0.88 8.20
C VAL A 91 -10.53 -2.22 7.93
N ASN A 92 -11.85 -2.22 7.72
CA ASN A 92 -12.61 -3.44 7.41
C ASN A 92 -12.17 -4.06 6.08
N ILE A 93 -11.93 -3.24 5.06
CA ILE A 93 -11.43 -3.71 3.75
C ILE A 93 -10.06 -4.35 3.92
N ALA A 94 -9.16 -3.72 4.67
CA ALA A 94 -7.83 -4.28 4.94
C ALA A 94 -7.93 -5.60 5.71
N ARG A 95 -8.89 -5.71 6.63
CA ARG A 95 -9.13 -6.95 7.36
C ARG A 95 -9.62 -8.06 6.45
N GLU A 96 -10.46 -7.74 5.48
CA GLU A 96 -10.89 -8.71 4.46
C GLU A 96 -9.72 -9.19 3.60
N HIS A 97 -8.82 -8.29 3.21
CA HIS A 97 -7.59 -8.66 2.50
C HIS A 97 -6.75 -9.62 3.35
N GLN A 98 -6.66 -9.37 4.65
CA GLN A 98 -5.90 -10.22 5.57
C GLN A 98 -6.52 -11.63 5.66
N LYS A 99 -7.85 -11.72 5.74
CA LYS A 99 -8.54 -13.01 5.76
C LYS A 99 -8.29 -13.83 4.50
N LYS A 100 -8.17 -13.17 3.36
CA LYS A 100 -7.88 -13.80 2.08
C LYS A 100 -6.39 -14.06 1.86
N GLY A 101 -5.53 -13.64 2.78
CA GLY A 101 -4.09 -13.80 2.67
C GLY A 101 -3.42 -12.85 1.68
N TYR A 102 -4.13 -11.85 1.18
CA TYR A 102 -3.62 -10.95 0.13
C TYR A 102 -2.44 -10.11 0.60
N ASN A 103 -2.43 -9.67 1.84
CA ASN A 103 -1.34 -8.83 2.35
C ASN A 103 -0.14 -9.61 2.90
N HIS A 104 -0.07 -10.90 2.62
CA HIS A 104 1.12 -11.72 2.86
C HIS A 104 1.96 -11.93 1.58
N ILE A 105 1.53 -11.39 0.49
CA ILE A 105 2.20 -11.53 -0.80
C ILE A 105 3.26 -10.44 -0.97
#